data_cc6db00f05df113591e7f3048c3c06ec
#
_entry.id   cc6db00f05df113591e7f3048c3c06ec
#
_cell.length_a   1.000
_cell.length_b   1.000
_cell.length_c   1.000
_cell.angle_alpha   90.00
_cell.angle_beta   90.00
_cell.angle_gamma   90.00
#
_symmetry.space_group_name_H-M   'P 1'
#
loop_
_entity.id
_entity.type
_entity.pdbx_description
1 polymer ?
#
loop_
_entity_poly.entity_id
_entity_poly.type
_entity_poly.pdbx_seq_one_letter_code
_entity_poly.pdbx_strand_id
1 'polypeptide(L)'
;FISMKTHLETKALFAGYNPADNHGAVKPPIHPASTFVFPSAAIGAAHMETAYGVEGAETPPEGGFIYSRLGNPTLSVAETRLAAWDESEAAAVFSSGMSAISTTLFAWTGSERALWYVGPLYGGTQHIVDEILPSMGVDVRRLESLDDLELMGEEDGLPGMIFLETPANPTLQVHSIKVAADWAKARTSDDHRIVVAVDNTFLGPILQRPLELGADLNVYSATKYIGGHSDLVAGAVSGESEAMAKVFEYRTFLGGMADPH
;
A
#
# COMPACT_ATOMS: atom_id res chain seq x y z
N PHE A 1 -6.09 18.47 28.10
CA PHE A 1 -4.98 17.60 27.70
C PHE A 1 -4.20 18.33 26.60
N ILE A 2 -2.96 18.71 26.88
CA ILE A 2 -2.04 19.27 25.89
C ILE A 2 -1.74 18.14 24.92
N SER A 3 -2.10 18.30 23.64
CA SER A 3 -1.70 17.40 22.56
C SER A 3 -0.16 17.52 22.42
N MET A 4 0.56 16.73 23.16
CA MET A 4 2.00 16.54 22.90
C MET A 4 2.12 15.80 21.58
N LYS A 5 2.77 16.41 20.57
CA LYS A 5 3.16 15.71 19.36
C LYS A 5 4.00 14.50 19.78
N THR A 6 3.42 13.32 19.71
CA THR A 6 4.11 12.06 20.01
C THR A 6 5.17 11.82 18.92
N HIS A 7 6.41 11.55 19.33
CA HIS A 7 7.47 11.18 18.38
C HIS A 7 7.13 9.91 17.60
N LEU A 8 7.61 9.81 16.38
CA LEU A 8 7.34 8.68 15.49
C LEU A 8 7.72 7.34 16.09
N GLU A 9 8.86 7.28 16.78
CA GLU A 9 9.34 6.09 17.46
C GLU A 9 8.36 5.62 18.55
N THR A 10 7.74 6.59 19.25
CA THR A 10 6.71 6.27 20.25
C THR A 10 5.41 5.80 19.57
N LYS A 11 5.00 6.45 18.47
CA LYS A 11 3.84 6.00 17.69
C LYS A 11 4.03 4.57 17.19
N ALA A 12 5.20 4.24 16.66
CA ALA A 12 5.52 2.89 16.17
C ALA A 12 5.37 1.79 17.24
N LEU A 13 5.59 2.15 18.52
CA LEU A 13 5.45 1.17 19.61
C LEU A 13 4.00 0.97 20.05
N PHE A 14 3.15 2.00 20.01
CA PHE A 14 1.84 1.98 20.66
C PHE A 14 0.65 2.14 19.70
N ALA A 15 0.85 2.58 18.46
CA ALA A 15 -0.24 2.75 17.52
C ALA A 15 -1.02 1.44 17.30
N GLY A 16 -2.36 1.54 17.23
CA GLY A 16 -3.23 0.42 16.92
C GLY A 16 -3.36 -0.66 18.00
N TYR A 17 -2.84 -0.42 19.21
CA TYR A 17 -2.93 -1.42 20.27
C TYR A 17 -3.21 -0.79 21.65
N ASN A 18 -4.24 -1.31 22.30
CA ASN A 18 -4.56 -0.96 23.68
C ASN A 18 -4.46 -2.21 24.58
N PRO A 19 -3.53 -2.27 25.54
CA PRO A 19 -3.40 -3.39 26.46
C PRO A 19 -4.68 -3.69 27.26
N ALA A 20 -5.50 -2.68 27.57
CA ALA A 20 -6.72 -2.86 28.35
C ALA A 20 -7.72 -3.79 27.66
N ASP A 21 -7.79 -3.78 26.34
CA ASP A 21 -8.68 -4.63 25.54
C ASP A 21 -8.16 -6.08 25.42
N ASN A 22 -6.93 -6.31 25.92
CA ASN A 22 -6.22 -7.58 25.82
C ASN A 22 -5.69 -8.06 27.17
N HIS A 23 -6.52 -7.94 28.22
CA HIS A 23 -6.18 -8.40 29.59
C HIS A 23 -4.90 -7.79 30.18
N GLY A 24 -4.49 -6.61 29.71
CA GLY A 24 -3.27 -5.95 30.13
C GLY A 24 -1.98 -6.49 29.48
N ALA A 25 -2.08 -7.33 28.46
CA ALA A 25 -0.91 -7.83 27.75
C ALA A 25 -0.12 -6.68 27.11
N VAL A 26 1.18 -6.61 27.39
CA VAL A 26 2.05 -5.54 26.83
C VAL A 26 2.30 -5.76 25.33
N LYS A 27 2.42 -7.00 24.89
CA LYS A 27 2.58 -7.37 23.48
C LYS A 27 1.22 -7.73 22.87
N PRO A 28 0.90 -7.25 21.67
CA PRO A 28 -0.31 -7.67 20.95
C PRO A 28 -0.40 -9.20 20.85
N PRO A 29 -1.53 -9.82 21.21
CA PRO A 29 -1.75 -11.24 21.01
C PRO A 29 -1.77 -11.58 19.51
N ILE A 30 -1.33 -12.79 19.17
CA ILE A 30 -1.48 -13.33 17.83
C ILE A 30 -2.86 -14.00 17.73
N HIS A 31 -3.65 -13.64 16.73
CA HIS A 31 -4.97 -14.19 16.47
C HIS A 31 -4.92 -15.13 15.25
N PRO A 32 -4.54 -16.41 15.42
CA PRO A 32 -4.46 -17.38 14.32
C PRO A 32 -5.86 -17.93 13.98
N ALA A 33 -6.82 -17.04 13.70
CA ALA A 33 -8.17 -17.38 13.39
C ALA A 33 -8.50 -17.00 11.95
N SER A 34 -9.13 -17.90 11.19
CA SER A 34 -9.58 -17.60 9.82
C SER A 34 -10.92 -16.86 9.81
N THR A 35 -11.80 -17.12 10.76
CA THR A 35 -13.18 -16.61 10.83
C THR A 35 -13.49 -16.08 12.20
N PHE A 36 -14.42 -15.12 12.26
CA PHE A 36 -14.87 -14.48 13.49
C PHE A 36 -16.38 -14.58 13.63
N VAL A 37 -16.88 -14.67 14.87
CA VAL A 37 -18.31 -14.72 15.16
C VAL A 37 -18.87 -13.33 15.41
N PHE A 38 -20.11 -13.10 15.06
CA PHE A 38 -20.81 -11.86 15.33
C PHE A 38 -21.73 -12.00 16.55
N PRO A 39 -21.89 -10.93 17.37
CA PRO A 39 -22.83 -10.92 18.50
C PRO A 39 -24.28 -11.14 18.08
N SER A 40 -24.66 -10.74 16.86
CA SER A 40 -25.99 -10.95 16.29
C SER A 40 -25.94 -10.98 14.76
N ALA A 41 -26.99 -11.52 14.13
CA ALA A 41 -27.13 -11.53 12.68
C ALA A 41 -27.19 -10.10 12.09
N ALA A 42 -27.79 -9.15 12.78
CA ALA A 42 -27.86 -7.75 12.34
C ALA A 42 -26.46 -7.10 12.30
N ILE A 43 -25.63 -7.31 13.34
CA ILE A 43 -24.24 -6.83 13.35
C ILE A 43 -23.44 -7.50 12.23
N GLY A 44 -23.63 -8.81 12.04
CA GLY A 44 -22.99 -9.53 10.94
C GLY A 44 -23.36 -8.97 9.56
N ALA A 45 -24.65 -8.67 9.34
CA ALA A 45 -25.11 -8.04 8.10
C ALA A 45 -24.44 -6.68 7.86
N ALA A 46 -24.42 -5.79 8.87
CA ALA A 46 -23.78 -4.48 8.74
C ALA A 46 -22.27 -4.59 8.38
N HIS A 47 -21.54 -5.53 9.01
CA HIS A 47 -20.14 -5.77 8.66
C HIS A 47 -19.96 -6.26 7.21
N MET A 48 -20.84 -7.17 6.75
CA MET A 48 -20.78 -7.68 5.38
C MET A 48 -21.14 -6.60 4.36
N GLU A 49 -22.20 -5.83 4.59
CA GLU A 49 -22.61 -4.73 3.71
C GLU A 49 -21.51 -3.68 3.56
N THR A 50 -20.87 -3.28 4.67
CA THR A 50 -19.72 -2.36 4.65
C THR A 50 -18.54 -2.96 3.89
N ALA A 51 -18.20 -4.23 4.15
CA ALA A 51 -17.06 -4.90 3.50
C ALA A 51 -17.23 -5.05 1.98
N TYR A 52 -18.46 -5.13 1.50
CA TYR A 52 -18.81 -5.23 0.08
C TYR A 52 -19.24 -3.90 -0.54
N GLY A 53 -19.12 -2.79 0.18
CA GLY A 53 -19.41 -1.45 -0.34
C GLY A 53 -20.88 -1.23 -0.71
N VAL A 54 -21.81 -1.84 0.02
CA VAL A 54 -23.25 -1.65 -0.23
C VAL A 54 -23.62 -0.21 0.09
N GLU A 55 -24.23 0.48 -0.87
CA GLU A 55 -24.66 1.86 -0.71
C GLU A 55 -25.71 1.98 0.40
N GLY A 56 -25.50 2.90 1.33
CA GLY A 56 -26.38 3.10 2.49
C GLY A 56 -26.20 2.07 3.62
N ALA A 57 -25.16 1.24 3.57
CA ALA A 57 -24.83 0.31 4.65
C ALA A 57 -24.71 1.04 6.00
N GLU A 58 -25.27 0.46 7.06
CA GLU A 58 -25.04 0.95 8.42
C GLU A 58 -23.57 0.75 8.81
N THR A 59 -22.98 1.75 9.46
CA THR A 59 -21.62 1.61 9.99
C THR A 59 -21.62 0.55 11.09
N PRO A 60 -20.88 -0.57 10.92
CA PRO A 60 -20.85 -1.60 11.93
C PRO A 60 -20.13 -1.10 13.19
N PRO A 61 -20.38 -1.71 14.37
CA PRO A 61 -19.63 -1.41 15.56
C PRO A 61 -18.11 -1.56 15.34
N GLU A 62 -17.33 -0.68 15.95
CA GLU A 62 -15.86 -0.74 15.88
C GLU A 62 -15.34 -2.11 16.36
N GLY A 63 -14.25 -2.59 15.74
CA GLY A 63 -13.51 -3.78 16.17
C GLY A 63 -14.07 -5.12 15.70
N GLY A 64 -15.04 -5.14 14.77
CA GLY A 64 -15.53 -6.39 14.17
C GLY A 64 -14.63 -6.88 13.05
N PHE A 65 -14.39 -8.20 13.05
CA PHE A 65 -13.70 -8.89 11.96
C PHE A 65 -14.65 -9.95 11.38
N ILE A 66 -14.52 -10.23 10.09
CA ILE A 66 -15.35 -11.20 9.37
C ILE A 66 -14.52 -12.46 9.09
N TYR A 67 -13.43 -12.25 8.38
CA TYR A 67 -12.56 -13.29 7.82
C TYR A 67 -11.16 -12.74 7.63
N SER A 68 -10.12 -13.50 7.99
CA SER A 68 -8.75 -12.99 8.03
C SER A 68 -8.18 -12.54 6.67
N ARG A 69 -8.76 -12.97 5.54
CA ARG A 69 -8.39 -12.43 4.22
C ARG A 69 -8.82 -10.97 4.05
N LEU A 70 -9.91 -10.54 4.69
CA LEU A 70 -10.38 -9.16 4.68
C LEU A 70 -9.66 -8.33 5.74
N GLY A 71 -9.48 -8.89 6.93
CA GLY A 71 -8.82 -8.25 8.05
C GLY A 71 -8.62 -9.20 9.22
N ASN A 72 -7.55 -8.96 10.00
CA ASN A 72 -7.20 -9.75 11.18
C ASN A 72 -6.69 -8.82 12.29
N PRO A 73 -7.06 -9.03 13.57
CA PRO A 73 -6.65 -8.16 14.67
C PRO A 73 -5.14 -7.96 14.78
N THR A 74 -4.35 -9.03 14.55
CA THR A 74 -2.89 -8.95 14.59
C THR A 74 -2.34 -8.08 13.45
N LEU A 75 -2.84 -8.31 12.24
CA LEU A 75 -2.41 -7.54 11.06
C LEU A 75 -2.82 -6.07 11.16
N SER A 76 -4.00 -5.77 11.70
CA SER A 76 -4.46 -4.39 11.92
C SER A 76 -3.52 -3.59 12.80
N VAL A 77 -2.89 -4.21 13.81
CA VAL A 77 -1.86 -3.53 14.62
C VAL A 77 -0.64 -3.18 13.78
N ALA A 78 -0.17 -4.11 12.95
CA ALA A 78 0.99 -3.87 12.07
C ALA A 78 0.67 -2.79 11.03
N GLU A 79 -0.51 -2.85 10.42
CA GLU A 79 -1.00 -1.88 9.43
C GLU A 79 -1.12 -0.48 10.04
N THR A 80 -1.73 -0.37 11.23
CA THR A 80 -1.86 0.92 11.93
C THR A 80 -0.50 1.51 12.32
N ARG A 81 0.46 0.69 12.75
CA ARG A 81 1.82 1.15 13.06
C ARG A 81 2.57 1.61 11.83
N LEU A 82 2.44 0.90 10.73
CA LEU A 82 3.06 1.28 9.47
C LEU A 82 2.45 2.60 8.94
N ALA A 83 1.13 2.73 8.96
CA ALA A 83 0.45 3.97 8.60
C ALA A 83 0.91 5.15 9.49
N ALA A 84 1.03 4.91 10.80
CA ALA A 84 1.53 5.93 11.73
C ALA A 84 2.99 6.33 11.45
N TRP A 85 3.80 5.39 10.96
CA TRP A 85 5.21 5.63 10.65
C TRP A 85 5.40 6.40 9.35
N ASP A 86 4.63 6.04 8.32
CA ASP A 86 4.61 6.75 7.03
C ASP A 86 3.81 8.07 7.08
N GLU A 87 3.12 8.34 8.20
CA GLU A 87 2.14 9.43 8.32
C GLU A 87 1.07 9.36 7.21
N SER A 88 0.70 8.13 6.82
CA SER A 88 -0.33 7.83 5.85
C SER A 88 -1.71 7.62 6.50
N GLU A 89 -2.77 7.69 5.70
CA GLU A 89 -4.14 7.47 6.16
C GLU A 89 -4.46 5.98 6.35
N ALA A 90 -3.83 5.12 5.52
CA ALA A 90 -4.02 3.68 5.57
C ALA A 90 -2.75 2.92 5.19
N ALA A 91 -2.65 1.67 5.65
CA ALA A 91 -1.61 0.73 5.22
C ALA A 91 -2.17 -0.69 5.16
N ALA A 92 -1.53 -1.52 4.35
CA ALA A 92 -1.84 -2.93 4.18
C ALA A 92 -0.56 -3.77 4.24
N VAL A 93 -0.59 -4.91 4.92
CA VAL A 93 0.51 -5.88 4.93
C VAL A 93 0.21 -7.07 4.02
N PHE A 94 1.28 -7.63 3.43
CA PHE A 94 1.25 -8.65 2.40
C PHE A 94 2.19 -9.79 2.73
N SER A 95 1.95 -10.95 2.13
CA SER A 95 2.77 -12.16 2.28
C SER A 95 4.19 -12.01 1.72
N SER A 96 4.46 -11.03 0.86
CA SER A 96 5.79 -10.73 0.32
C SER A 96 5.82 -9.33 -0.31
N GLY A 97 7.02 -8.79 -0.54
CA GLY A 97 7.21 -7.56 -1.30
C GLY A 97 6.65 -7.66 -2.72
N MET A 98 6.82 -8.82 -3.37
CA MET A 98 6.24 -9.05 -4.71
C MET A 98 4.72 -9.06 -4.68
N SER A 99 4.09 -9.60 -3.62
CA SER A 99 2.64 -9.52 -3.45
C SER A 99 2.16 -8.07 -3.28
N ALA A 100 2.89 -7.25 -2.53
CA ALA A 100 2.60 -5.82 -2.40
C ALA A 100 2.73 -5.08 -3.74
N ILE A 101 3.85 -5.29 -4.45
CA ILE A 101 4.12 -4.66 -5.76
C ILE A 101 3.07 -5.09 -6.79
N SER A 102 2.86 -6.40 -7.00
CA SER A 102 1.92 -6.90 -8.01
C SER A 102 0.49 -6.44 -7.73
N THR A 103 0.06 -6.49 -6.47
CA THR A 103 -1.28 -6.00 -6.08
C THR A 103 -1.44 -4.52 -6.38
N THR A 104 -0.43 -3.70 -6.07
CA THR A 104 -0.44 -2.26 -6.37
C THR A 104 -0.50 -1.99 -7.87
N LEU A 105 0.32 -2.68 -8.65
CA LEU A 105 0.33 -2.56 -10.11
C LEU A 105 -1.04 -2.96 -10.69
N PHE A 106 -1.58 -4.13 -10.34
CA PHE A 106 -2.88 -4.59 -10.85
C PHE A 106 -4.05 -3.69 -10.44
N ALA A 107 -3.99 -3.08 -9.25
CA ALA A 107 -5.04 -2.18 -8.78
C ALA A 107 -5.14 -0.89 -9.61
N TRP A 108 -4.02 -0.43 -10.17
CA TRP A 108 -3.95 0.89 -10.79
C TRP A 108 -3.60 0.88 -12.28
N THR A 109 -3.38 -0.30 -12.88
CA THR A 109 -3.12 -0.46 -14.31
C THR A 109 -4.13 -1.41 -14.95
N GLY A 110 -4.26 -1.37 -16.25
CA GLY A 110 -5.18 -2.20 -17.04
C GLY A 110 -5.11 -1.85 -18.51
N SER A 111 -5.97 -2.44 -19.34
CA SER A 111 -6.00 -2.19 -20.79
C SER A 111 -6.24 -0.73 -21.18
N GLU A 112 -6.88 0.05 -20.30
CA GLU A 112 -7.17 1.47 -20.51
C GLU A 112 -6.36 2.38 -19.58
N ARG A 113 -5.45 1.82 -18.79
CA ARG A 113 -4.66 2.51 -17.76
C ARG A 113 -3.21 2.07 -17.85
N ALA A 114 -2.44 2.77 -18.67
CA ALA A 114 -1.03 2.48 -18.89
C ALA A 114 -0.19 2.56 -17.61
N LEU A 115 0.89 1.79 -17.56
CA LEU A 115 1.96 1.93 -16.58
C LEU A 115 3.12 2.69 -17.22
N TRP A 116 3.54 3.78 -16.59
CA TRP A 116 4.84 4.38 -16.88
C TRP A 116 5.79 4.16 -15.71
N TYR A 117 7.04 3.81 -16.00
CA TYR A 117 8.03 3.59 -14.95
C TYR A 117 9.41 4.10 -15.33
N VAL A 118 10.21 4.47 -14.36
CA VAL A 118 11.61 4.83 -14.54
C VAL A 118 12.47 3.68 -14.06
N GLY A 119 13.26 3.13 -14.95
CA GLY A 119 14.18 2.02 -14.63
C GLY A 119 15.54 2.49 -14.11
N PRO A 120 16.36 1.56 -13.57
CA PRO A 120 16.05 0.15 -13.41
C PRO A 120 15.14 -0.12 -12.22
N LEU A 121 14.45 -1.27 -12.23
CA LEU A 121 13.65 -1.78 -11.13
C LEU A 121 14.26 -3.07 -10.57
N TYR A 122 13.88 -3.46 -9.37
CA TYR A 122 14.17 -4.79 -8.84
C TYR A 122 13.77 -5.88 -9.83
N GLY A 123 14.60 -6.92 -10.01
CA GLY A 123 14.42 -7.92 -11.06
C GLY A 123 13.03 -8.60 -11.08
N GLY A 124 12.40 -8.82 -9.93
CA GLY A 124 11.04 -9.33 -9.85
C GLY A 124 10.01 -8.32 -10.38
N THR A 125 10.15 -7.06 -10.04
CA THR A 125 9.30 -5.96 -10.54
C THR A 125 9.51 -5.78 -12.04
N GLN A 126 10.79 -5.78 -12.49
CA GLN A 126 11.13 -5.67 -13.91
C GLN A 126 10.45 -6.77 -14.74
N HIS A 127 10.46 -8.03 -14.25
CA HIS A 127 9.79 -9.13 -14.95
C HIS A 127 8.26 -8.92 -15.04
N ILE A 128 7.62 -8.40 -13.98
CA ILE A 128 6.18 -8.09 -14.03
C ILE A 128 5.89 -7.03 -15.09
N VAL A 129 6.67 -5.95 -15.13
CA VAL A 129 6.38 -4.83 -16.03
C VAL A 129 6.74 -5.14 -17.48
N ASP A 130 7.76 -5.97 -17.73
CA ASP A 130 8.20 -6.30 -19.09
C ASP A 130 7.41 -7.46 -19.72
N GLU A 131 6.93 -8.42 -18.91
CA GLU A 131 6.36 -9.68 -19.43
C GLU A 131 4.90 -9.86 -19.00
N ILE A 132 4.58 -9.72 -17.71
CA ILE A 132 3.27 -10.09 -17.19
C ILE A 132 2.23 -9.04 -17.57
N LEU A 133 2.45 -7.77 -17.26
CA LEU A 133 1.50 -6.70 -17.56
C LEU A 133 1.21 -6.57 -19.06
N PRO A 134 2.21 -6.58 -19.97
CA PRO A 134 1.94 -6.58 -21.40
C PRO A 134 1.14 -7.79 -21.87
N SER A 135 1.38 -8.99 -21.31
CA SER A 135 0.60 -10.18 -21.64
C SER A 135 -0.87 -10.08 -21.24
N MET A 136 -1.18 -9.21 -20.28
CA MET A 136 -2.55 -8.90 -19.83
C MET A 136 -3.17 -7.71 -20.58
N GLY A 137 -2.48 -7.17 -21.59
CA GLY A 137 -2.96 -6.04 -22.39
C GLY A 137 -2.73 -4.67 -21.78
N VAL A 138 -1.88 -4.56 -20.77
CA VAL A 138 -1.49 -3.27 -20.20
C VAL A 138 -0.43 -2.63 -21.10
N ASP A 139 -0.63 -1.38 -21.49
CA ASP A 139 0.42 -0.58 -22.12
C ASP A 139 1.46 -0.19 -21.05
N VAL A 140 2.72 -0.62 -21.28
CA VAL A 140 3.82 -0.37 -20.33
C VAL A 140 4.89 0.44 -21.02
N ARG A 141 5.19 1.62 -20.46
CA ARG A 141 6.20 2.52 -21.01
C ARG A 141 7.34 2.74 -20.03
N ARG A 142 8.53 2.39 -20.45
CA ARG A 142 9.76 2.74 -19.75
C ARG A 142 10.20 4.15 -20.11
N LEU A 143 10.49 4.95 -19.10
CA LEU A 143 11.15 6.25 -19.22
C LEU A 143 12.65 6.08 -18.91
N GLU A 144 13.50 6.71 -19.66
CA GLU A 144 14.95 6.70 -19.39
C GLU A 144 15.29 7.62 -18.21
N SER A 145 14.52 8.70 -18.06
CA SER A 145 14.60 9.63 -16.94
C SER A 145 13.23 10.29 -16.69
N LEU A 146 13.10 11.01 -15.58
CA LEU A 146 11.90 11.83 -15.33
C LEU A 146 11.79 13.05 -16.25
N ASP A 147 12.88 13.46 -16.91
CA ASP A 147 12.83 14.55 -17.89
C ASP A 147 11.99 14.13 -19.11
N ASP A 148 11.88 12.83 -19.39
CA ASP A 148 11.03 12.31 -20.46
C ASP A 148 9.55 12.64 -20.26
N LEU A 149 9.10 12.83 -19.01
CA LEU A 149 7.73 13.25 -18.71
C LEU A 149 7.36 14.59 -19.37
N GLU A 150 8.32 15.52 -19.51
CA GLU A 150 8.09 16.81 -20.14
C GLU A 150 8.05 16.70 -21.68
N LEU A 151 8.53 15.60 -22.24
CA LEU A 151 8.52 15.32 -23.67
C LEU A 151 7.25 14.60 -24.11
N MET A 152 6.45 14.10 -23.16
CA MET A 152 5.17 13.42 -23.45
C MET A 152 4.13 14.42 -23.92
N GLY A 153 3.61 14.21 -25.14
CA GLY A 153 2.55 14.99 -25.76
C GLY A 153 1.14 14.40 -25.50
N GLU A 154 0.12 15.07 -26.02
CA GLU A 154 -1.27 14.58 -25.91
C GLU A 154 -1.47 13.22 -26.60
N GLU A 155 -0.72 12.96 -27.67
CA GLU A 155 -0.74 11.70 -28.43
C GLU A 155 -0.23 10.49 -27.65
N ASP A 156 0.58 10.71 -26.61
CA ASP A 156 1.10 9.63 -25.74
C ASP A 156 0.07 9.11 -24.75
N GLY A 157 -1.03 9.83 -24.57
CA GLY A 157 -2.04 9.54 -23.55
C GLY A 157 -1.55 9.86 -22.15
N LEU A 158 -2.33 9.45 -21.15
CA LEU A 158 -1.97 9.61 -19.75
C LEU A 158 -1.87 8.23 -19.07
N PRO A 159 -0.86 8.00 -18.22
CA PRO A 159 -0.77 6.73 -17.47
C PRO A 159 -1.82 6.65 -16.36
N GLY A 160 -2.22 5.45 -16.00
CA GLY A 160 -2.96 5.21 -14.75
C GLY A 160 -2.04 5.25 -13.54
N MET A 161 -0.74 4.91 -13.77
CA MET A 161 0.27 4.89 -12.71
C MET A 161 1.65 5.28 -13.25
N ILE A 162 2.40 6.03 -12.42
CA ILE A 162 3.85 6.19 -12.54
C ILE A 162 4.48 5.42 -11.37
N PHE A 163 5.36 4.46 -11.70
CA PHE A 163 6.04 3.64 -10.70
C PHE A 163 7.53 3.97 -10.65
N LEU A 164 8.03 4.21 -9.44
CA LEU A 164 9.43 4.53 -9.17
C LEU A 164 10.01 3.55 -8.15
N GLU A 165 11.26 3.18 -8.34
CA GLU A 165 12.08 2.56 -7.29
C GLU A 165 13.27 3.49 -7.00
N THR A 166 13.32 4.07 -5.80
CA THR A 166 14.34 5.07 -5.49
C THR A 166 14.74 5.04 -4.02
N PRO A 167 16.03 4.72 -3.72
CA PRO A 167 17.09 4.25 -4.63
C PRO A 167 16.80 2.90 -5.29
N ALA A 168 17.22 2.71 -6.53
CA ALA A 168 16.95 1.52 -7.32
C ALA A 168 17.93 0.37 -7.00
N ASN A 169 17.44 -0.87 -6.96
CA ASN A 169 18.26 -2.07 -6.82
C ASN A 169 18.62 -2.64 -8.22
N PRO A 170 19.90 -2.89 -8.56
CA PRO A 170 21.08 -2.79 -7.70
C PRO A 170 21.89 -1.51 -7.89
N THR A 171 21.49 -0.61 -8.79
CA THR A 171 22.33 0.49 -9.28
C THR A 171 22.42 1.67 -8.32
N LEU A 172 21.52 1.75 -7.34
CA LEU A 172 21.37 2.86 -6.38
C LEU A 172 21.06 4.20 -7.06
N GLN A 173 20.51 4.17 -8.27
CA GLN A 173 19.99 5.37 -8.91
C GLN A 173 18.89 6.00 -8.07
N VAL A 174 18.92 7.33 -8.00
CA VAL A 174 17.94 8.12 -7.25
C VAL A 174 17.12 8.95 -8.23
N HIS A 175 15.80 8.85 -8.11
CA HIS A 175 14.85 9.60 -8.90
C HIS A 175 14.07 10.58 -8.02
N SER A 176 13.76 11.77 -8.53
CA SER A 176 13.01 12.78 -7.79
C SER A 176 11.52 12.40 -7.72
N ILE A 177 11.08 11.94 -6.57
CA ILE A 177 9.66 11.66 -6.32
C ILE A 177 8.79 12.89 -6.58
N LYS A 178 9.27 14.06 -6.15
CA LYS A 178 8.55 15.33 -6.31
C LYS A 178 8.30 15.67 -7.78
N VAL A 179 9.24 15.44 -8.68
CA VAL A 179 9.07 15.72 -10.12
C VAL A 179 7.94 14.87 -10.69
N ALA A 180 7.94 13.56 -10.41
CA ALA A 180 6.87 12.65 -10.84
C ALA A 180 5.52 13.04 -10.25
N ALA A 181 5.47 13.36 -8.95
CA ALA A 181 4.26 13.75 -8.25
C ALA A 181 3.68 15.08 -8.76
N ASP A 182 4.50 16.10 -8.94
CA ASP A 182 4.07 17.39 -9.47
C ASP A 182 3.53 17.24 -10.91
N TRP A 183 4.21 16.44 -11.74
CA TRP A 183 3.77 16.17 -13.11
C TRP A 183 2.42 15.43 -13.15
N ALA A 184 2.25 14.39 -12.33
CA ALA A 184 1.01 13.62 -12.23
C ALA A 184 -0.14 14.50 -11.71
N LYS A 185 0.11 15.28 -10.66
CA LYS A 185 -0.88 16.17 -10.06
C LYS A 185 -1.38 17.23 -11.05
N ALA A 186 -0.51 17.77 -11.88
CA ALA A 186 -0.86 18.77 -12.89
C ALA A 186 -1.76 18.22 -14.01
N ARG A 187 -1.82 16.88 -14.18
CA ARG A 187 -2.55 16.19 -15.25
C ARG A 187 -3.66 15.27 -14.76
N THR A 188 -3.78 15.05 -13.47
CA THR A 188 -4.92 14.36 -12.84
C THR A 188 -6.18 15.20 -12.96
N SER A 189 -7.31 14.54 -13.27
CA SER A 189 -8.65 15.11 -13.30
C SER A 189 -9.63 14.17 -12.57
N ASP A 190 -10.89 14.63 -12.42
CA ASP A 190 -11.95 13.79 -11.80
C ASP A 190 -12.19 12.50 -12.59
N ASP A 191 -12.05 12.57 -13.94
CA ASP A 191 -12.25 11.43 -14.83
C ASP A 191 -11.00 10.54 -14.98
N HIS A 192 -9.81 11.07 -14.70
CA HIS A 192 -8.54 10.36 -14.87
C HIS A 192 -7.53 10.73 -13.78
N ARG A 193 -7.43 9.86 -12.79
CA ARG A 193 -6.41 9.97 -11.73
C ARG A 193 -5.13 9.24 -12.15
N ILE A 194 -4.00 9.93 -12.03
CA ILE A 194 -2.66 9.37 -12.19
C ILE A 194 -2.11 9.12 -10.80
N VAL A 195 -1.78 7.87 -10.49
CA VAL A 195 -1.22 7.47 -9.19
C VAL A 195 0.30 7.36 -9.27
N VAL A 196 1.00 8.01 -8.36
CA VAL A 196 2.44 7.86 -8.19
C VAL A 196 2.73 6.89 -7.05
N ALA A 197 3.30 5.73 -7.38
CA ALA A 197 3.70 4.71 -6.42
C ALA A 197 5.23 4.60 -6.36
N VAL A 198 5.77 4.50 -5.15
CA VAL A 198 7.21 4.46 -4.91
C VAL A 198 7.59 3.20 -4.13
N ASP A 199 8.40 2.35 -4.71
CA ASP A 199 9.09 1.31 -3.95
C ASP A 199 10.20 1.96 -3.10
N ASN A 200 9.91 2.11 -1.81
CA ASN A 200 10.77 2.75 -0.82
C ASN A 200 11.51 1.72 0.06
N THR A 201 11.70 0.51 -0.45
CA THR A 201 12.28 -0.61 0.31
C THR A 201 13.64 -0.28 0.90
N PHE A 202 14.51 0.43 0.17
CA PHE A 202 15.88 0.68 0.63
C PHE A 202 15.99 1.73 1.74
N LEU A 203 15.16 2.74 1.73
CA LEU A 203 15.25 3.82 2.72
C LEU A 203 14.22 3.65 3.85
N GLY A 204 13.11 2.99 3.56
CA GLY A 204 12.05 2.80 4.55
C GLY A 204 11.41 4.12 5.02
N PRO A 205 10.48 4.05 5.97
CA PRO A 205 9.72 5.21 6.42
C PRO A 205 10.53 6.23 7.23
N ILE A 206 11.74 5.86 7.65
CA ILE A 206 12.59 6.74 8.49
C ILE A 206 13.44 7.68 7.64
N LEU A 207 14.05 7.17 6.56
CA LEU A 207 15.06 7.91 5.81
C LEU A 207 14.48 8.61 4.56
N GLN A 208 13.34 8.13 4.05
CA GLN A 208 12.65 8.75 2.93
C GLN A 208 11.14 8.67 3.13
N ARG A 209 10.45 9.77 2.84
CA ARG A 209 9.01 9.93 3.03
C ARG A 209 8.34 10.30 1.70
N PRO A 210 8.05 9.33 0.83
CA PRO A 210 7.49 9.59 -0.48
C PRO A 210 6.16 10.34 -0.46
N LEU A 211 5.28 10.07 0.53
CA LEU A 211 3.99 10.77 0.64
C LEU A 211 4.15 12.26 0.91
N GLU A 212 5.12 12.67 1.75
CA GLU A 212 5.44 14.09 1.97
C GLU A 212 5.98 14.77 0.69
N LEU A 213 6.52 13.99 -0.23
CA LEU A 213 7.02 14.45 -1.53
C LEU A 213 5.95 14.42 -2.63
N GLY A 214 4.72 14.01 -2.28
CA GLY A 214 3.56 14.03 -3.13
C GLY A 214 3.22 12.71 -3.83
N ALA A 215 3.91 11.61 -3.52
CA ALA A 215 3.49 10.28 -3.95
C ALA A 215 2.15 9.88 -3.30
N ASP A 216 1.36 9.05 -4.00
CA ASP A 216 0.08 8.52 -3.49
C ASP A 216 0.27 7.25 -2.67
N LEU A 217 1.22 6.40 -3.06
CA LEU A 217 1.46 5.10 -2.47
C LEU A 217 2.96 4.86 -2.20
N ASN A 218 3.27 4.38 -0.99
CA ASN A 218 4.54 3.73 -0.67
C ASN A 218 4.40 2.23 -0.79
N VAL A 219 5.37 1.57 -1.40
CA VAL A 219 5.45 0.11 -1.49
C VAL A 219 6.74 -0.35 -0.84
N TYR A 220 6.69 -1.47 -0.12
CA TYR A 220 7.82 -2.02 0.60
C TYR A 220 7.93 -3.53 0.44
N SER A 221 9.13 -4.01 0.21
CA SER A 221 9.50 -5.33 0.68
C SER A 221 9.79 -5.24 2.18
N ALA A 222 8.75 -5.46 3.02
CA ALA A 222 8.90 -5.42 4.47
C ALA A 222 9.86 -6.50 5.00
N THR A 223 10.19 -7.49 4.18
CA THR A 223 11.27 -8.48 4.36
C THR A 223 12.60 -7.84 4.71
N LYS A 224 12.87 -6.61 4.21
CA LYS A 224 14.17 -5.94 4.32
C LYS A 224 14.26 -5.14 5.62
N TYR A 225 14.30 -3.83 5.55
CA TYR A 225 14.62 -2.99 6.70
C TYR A 225 13.45 -2.79 7.68
N ILE A 226 12.20 -3.03 7.26
CA ILE A 226 11.05 -3.05 8.18
C ILE A 226 11.11 -4.29 9.08
N GLY A 227 11.31 -5.49 8.53
CA GLY A 227 11.55 -6.71 9.31
C GLY A 227 12.89 -6.68 10.06
N GLY A 228 13.96 -6.26 9.37
CA GLY A 228 15.25 -5.88 9.96
C GLY A 228 16.17 -7.03 10.40
N HIS A 229 15.68 -8.29 10.47
CA HIS A 229 16.40 -9.40 11.06
C HIS A 229 16.63 -10.59 10.13
N SER A 230 16.24 -10.49 8.86
CA SER A 230 16.37 -11.56 7.86
C SER A 230 15.67 -12.89 8.24
N ASP A 231 14.59 -12.80 9.01
CA ASP A 231 13.85 -13.93 9.59
C ASP A 231 12.41 -14.02 9.12
N LEU A 232 11.96 -13.08 8.27
CA LEU A 232 10.60 -13.05 7.72
C LEU A 232 10.58 -12.65 6.24
N VAL A 233 9.49 -13.01 5.57
CA VAL A 233 9.13 -12.52 4.25
C VAL A 233 7.79 -11.81 4.36
N ALA A 234 7.77 -10.53 4.02
CA ALA A 234 6.53 -9.73 4.03
C ALA A 234 6.62 -8.58 3.03
N GLY A 235 5.47 -8.02 2.70
CA GLY A 235 5.33 -6.78 1.93
C GLY A 235 4.43 -5.80 2.66
N ALA A 236 4.47 -4.55 2.25
CA ALA A 236 3.56 -3.54 2.75
C ALA A 236 3.28 -2.46 1.69
N VAL A 237 2.10 -1.86 1.79
CA VAL A 237 1.71 -0.66 1.03
C VAL A 237 1.07 0.31 2.00
N SER A 238 1.39 1.59 1.89
CA SER A 238 0.74 2.67 2.63
C SER A 238 0.43 3.84 1.72
N GLY A 239 -0.56 4.65 2.06
CA GLY A 239 -0.95 5.80 1.27
C GLY A 239 -2.23 6.46 1.73
N GLU A 240 -2.78 7.32 0.86
CA GLU A 240 -4.08 7.93 1.04
C GLU A 240 -5.20 6.88 0.99
N SER A 241 -6.26 7.08 1.76
CA SER A 241 -7.39 6.12 1.85
C SER A 241 -8.01 5.81 0.51
N GLU A 242 -8.17 6.79 -0.37
CA GLU A 242 -8.74 6.60 -1.70
C GLU A 242 -7.84 5.73 -2.59
N ALA A 243 -6.53 5.99 -2.59
CA ALA A 243 -5.57 5.18 -3.34
C ALA A 243 -5.46 3.76 -2.77
N MET A 244 -5.53 3.63 -1.44
CA MET A 244 -5.48 2.35 -0.74
C MET A 244 -6.74 1.50 -0.91
N ALA A 245 -7.92 2.10 -1.16
CA ALA A 245 -9.17 1.36 -1.31
C ALA A 245 -9.08 0.27 -2.41
N LYS A 246 -8.53 0.62 -3.58
CA LYS A 246 -8.28 -0.36 -4.66
C LYS A 246 -7.22 -1.39 -4.28
N VAL A 247 -6.19 -1.01 -3.55
CA VAL A 247 -5.15 -1.93 -3.08
C VAL A 247 -5.74 -2.96 -2.12
N PHE A 248 -6.62 -2.55 -1.19
CA PHE A 248 -7.34 -3.46 -0.29
C PHE A 248 -8.26 -4.40 -1.05
N GLU A 249 -9.00 -3.90 -2.04
CA GLU A 249 -9.87 -4.70 -2.89
C GLU A 249 -9.06 -5.82 -3.58
N TYR A 250 -8.00 -5.45 -4.30
CA TYR A 250 -7.16 -6.40 -5.01
C TYR A 250 -6.44 -7.37 -4.06
N ARG A 251 -5.93 -6.90 -2.91
CA ARG A 251 -5.36 -7.79 -1.88
C ARG A 251 -6.36 -8.84 -1.44
N THR A 252 -7.60 -8.44 -1.23
CA THR A 252 -8.67 -9.34 -0.78
C THR A 252 -8.96 -10.42 -1.81
N PHE A 253 -9.06 -10.08 -3.10
CA PHE A 253 -9.42 -11.04 -4.14
C PHE A 253 -8.22 -11.87 -4.64
N LEU A 254 -7.03 -11.31 -4.68
CA LEU A 254 -5.80 -12.03 -5.00
C LEU A 254 -5.27 -12.88 -3.84
N GLY A 255 -5.72 -12.62 -2.62
CA GLY A 255 -5.33 -13.39 -1.43
C GLY A 255 -3.89 -13.12 -0.94
N GLY A 256 -3.34 -11.96 -1.27
CA GLY A 256 -1.94 -11.61 -0.98
C GLY A 256 -1.67 -11.14 0.45
N MET A 257 -2.63 -11.24 1.40
CA MET A 257 -2.44 -10.81 2.78
C MET A 257 -1.34 -11.62 3.49
N ALA A 258 -0.73 -11.02 4.53
CA ALA A 258 0.20 -11.73 5.40
C ALA A 258 -0.51 -12.73 6.32
N ASP A 259 0.26 -13.69 6.86
CA ASP A 259 -0.15 -14.54 7.96
C ASP A 259 -0.04 -13.77 9.29
N PRO A 260 -0.92 -14.01 10.29
CA PRO A 260 -0.85 -13.31 11.58
C PRO A 260 0.37 -13.70 12.45
N HIS A 261 1.11 -14.76 12.12
CA HIS A 261 2.37 -15.13 12.78
C HIS A 261 3.52 -14.39 12.12
#